data_53c72c101e05939d4081eb5da3e9847a
#
_entry.id   53c72c101e05939d4081eb5da3e9847a
#
_cell.length_a   1.000
_cell.length_b   1.000
_cell.length_c   1.000
_cell.angle_alpha   90.00
_cell.angle_beta   90.00
_cell.angle_gamma   90.00
#
_symmetry.space_group_name_H-M   'P 1'
#
loop_
_entity.id
_entity.type
_entity.pdbx_description
1 polymer ?
#
loop_
_entity_poly.entity_id
_entity_poly.type
_entity_poly.pdbx_seq_one_letter_code
_entity_poly.pdbx_strand_id
1 'polypeptide(L)'
;MLLDNTDQRILEELSKNGRMKMKELGEKVHLTGQAASARVLKLEDEGIIKGYTINIDERKLGYTVHAFLNIYIQSIHHHPYLTFVESQQKYVINNFKISGDGCYLLECKFHSNEELNDFLTELNQHVNYKLSIVINK
;
A
#
# COMPACT_ATOMS: atom_id res chain seq x y z
N MET A 1 -20.42 6.38 10.86
CA MET A 1 -19.87 7.47 11.69
C MET A 1 -19.79 8.75 10.88
N LEU A 2 -20.28 9.84 11.45
CA LEU A 2 -20.21 11.15 10.81
C LEU A 2 -18.94 11.87 11.29
N LEU A 3 -18.06 12.22 10.35
CA LEU A 3 -16.85 12.96 10.67
C LEU A 3 -17.14 14.46 10.63
N ASP A 4 -16.70 15.19 11.66
CA ASP A 4 -16.75 16.65 11.65
C ASP A 4 -15.45 17.23 11.06
N ASN A 5 -15.41 18.57 10.93
CA ASN A 5 -14.25 19.25 10.37
C ASN A 5 -12.99 19.02 11.21
N THR A 6 -13.14 18.92 12.52
CA THR A 6 -12.01 18.67 13.42
C THR A 6 -11.44 17.29 13.20
N ASP A 7 -12.29 16.26 13.04
CA ASP A 7 -11.84 14.90 12.71
C ASP A 7 -11.08 14.87 11.40
N GLN A 8 -11.57 15.56 10.37
CA GLN A 8 -10.91 15.63 9.07
C GLN A 8 -9.54 16.30 9.19
N ARG A 9 -9.43 17.36 9.97
CA ARG A 9 -8.13 18.03 10.20
C ARG A 9 -7.16 17.15 10.96
N ILE A 10 -7.64 16.38 11.93
CA ILE A 10 -6.82 15.39 12.63
C ILE A 10 -6.24 14.38 11.66
N LEU A 11 -7.06 13.84 10.76
CA LEU A 11 -6.60 12.88 9.75
C LEU A 11 -5.56 13.50 8.82
N GLU A 12 -5.76 14.74 8.37
CA GLU A 12 -4.80 15.45 7.53
C GLU A 12 -3.47 15.63 8.24
N GLU A 13 -3.49 16.07 9.49
CA GLU A 13 -2.25 16.29 10.25
C GLU A 13 -1.50 14.99 10.52
N LEU A 14 -2.21 13.91 10.90
CA LEU A 14 -1.59 12.61 11.13
C LEU A 14 -1.09 11.98 9.83
N SER A 15 -1.73 12.27 8.70
CA SER A 15 -1.25 11.81 7.38
C SER A 15 0.11 12.40 7.03
N LYS A 16 0.40 13.61 7.50
CA LYS A 16 1.69 14.27 7.28
C LYS A 16 2.74 13.80 8.28
N ASN A 17 2.34 13.51 9.51
CA ASN A 17 3.24 13.07 10.57
C ASN A 17 2.51 12.13 11.53
N GLY A 18 2.62 10.84 11.28
CA GLY A 18 1.97 9.80 12.10
C GLY A 18 2.58 9.64 13.50
N ARG A 19 3.74 10.25 13.75
CA ARG A 19 4.39 10.21 15.07
C ARG A 19 4.10 11.46 15.91
N MET A 20 3.23 12.34 15.44
CA MET A 20 2.89 13.56 16.14
C MET A 20 2.33 13.24 17.54
N LYS A 21 2.83 13.95 18.54
CA LYS A 21 2.31 13.82 19.91
C LYS A 21 0.94 14.47 20.02
N MET A 22 0.11 13.94 20.89
CA MET A 22 -1.27 14.42 21.02
C MET A 22 -1.34 15.89 21.44
N LYS A 23 -0.39 16.37 22.25
CA LYS A 23 -0.32 17.80 22.61
C LYS A 23 -0.12 18.67 21.35
N GLU A 24 0.82 18.29 20.48
CA GLU A 24 1.08 19.02 19.24
C GLU A 24 -0.12 18.94 18.29
N LEU A 25 -0.72 17.76 18.16
CA LEU A 25 -1.92 17.60 17.34
C LEU A 25 -3.05 18.50 17.85
N GLY A 26 -3.27 18.53 19.16
CA GLY A 26 -4.28 19.39 19.79
C GLY A 26 -4.06 20.85 19.45
N GLU A 27 -2.82 21.34 19.54
CA GLU A 27 -2.48 22.71 19.16
C GLU A 27 -2.87 23.03 17.72
N LYS A 28 -2.63 22.08 16.80
CA LYS A 28 -2.92 22.28 15.37
C LYS A 28 -4.42 22.28 15.06
N VAL A 29 -5.23 21.61 15.86
CA VAL A 29 -6.68 21.50 15.62
C VAL A 29 -7.51 22.23 16.69
N HIS A 30 -6.85 23.05 17.51
CA HIS A 30 -7.47 23.87 18.56
C HIS A 30 -8.19 23.05 19.63
N LEU A 31 -7.56 21.96 20.07
CA LEU A 31 -8.00 21.10 21.15
C LEU A 31 -6.90 20.95 22.19
N THR A 32 -7.28 20.53 23.40
CA THR A 32 -6.29 20.04 24.36
C THR A 32 -5.71 18.72 23.84
N GLY A 33 -4.53 18.34 24.33
CA GLY A 33 -3.94 17.04 23.96
C GLY A 33 -4.85 15.89 24.34
N GLN A 34 -5.53 15.99 25.49
CA GLN A 34 -6.46 14.97 25.96
C GLN A 34 -7.68 14.84 25.04
N ALA A 35 -8.25 15.97 24.60
CA ALA A 35 -9.38 15.97 23.67
C ALA A 35 -8.99 15.45 22.29
N ALA A 36 -7.79 15.81 21.82
CA ALA A 36 -7.25 15.27 20.55
C ALA A 36 -7.07 13.76 20.66
N SER A 37 -6.49 13.28 21.75
CA SER A 37 -6.29 11.84 21.99
C SER A 37 -7.62 11.07 22.00
N ALA A 38 -8.66 11.63 22.60
CA ALA A 38 -9.98 10.98 22.63
C ALA A 38 -10.56 10.85 21.22
N ARG A 39 -10.38 11.86 20.37
CA ARG A 39 -10.86 11.81 18.98
C ARG A 39 -10.07 10.82 18.16
N VAL A 40 -8.75 10.76 18.32
CA VAL A 40 -7.90 9.78 17.62
C VAL A 40 -8.32 8.36 18.00
N LEU A 41 -8.52 8.10 19.30
CA LEU A 41 -8.98 6.79 19.78
C LEU A 41 -10.31 6.39 19.12
N LYS A 42 -11.24 7.31 19.01
CA LYS A 42 -12.52 7.06 18.36
C LYS A 42 -12.36 6.74 16.88
N LEU A 43 -11.48 7.47 16.18
CA LEU A 43 -11.19 7.20 14.76
C LEU A 43 -10.55 5.82 14.57
N GLU A 44 -9.71 5.40 15.51
CA GLU A 44 -9.14 4.06 15.53
C GLU A 44 -10.20 3.00 15.78
N ASP A 45 -11.04 3.19 16.80
CA ASP A 45 -12.09 2.24 17.17
C ASP A 45 -13.12 2.06 16.06
N GLU A 46 -13.42 3.11 15.32
CA GLU A 46 -14.34 3.07 14.17
C GLU A 46 -13.69 2.52 12.90
N GLY A 47 -12.40 2.21 12.96
CA GLY A 47 -11.67 1.64 11.83
C GLY A 47 -11.32 2.64 10.74
N ILE A 48 -11.51 3.95 10.97
CA ILE A 48 -11.13 4.98 9.99
C ILE A 48 -9.61 5.10 9.94
N ILE A 49 -8.95 5.12 11.10
CA ILE A 49 -7.51 4.92 11.19
C ILE A 49 -7.28 3.42 11.35
N LYS A 50 -6.75 2.79 10.31
CA LYS A 50 -6.50 1.35 10.31
C LYS A 50 -5.19 0.98 10.97
N GLY A 51 -4.28 1.92 11.11
CA GLY A 51 -2.97 1.69 11.68
C GLY A 51 -2.02 2.80 11.32
N TYR A 52 -0.78 2.63 11.75
CA TYR A 52 0.30 3.58 11.52
C TYR A 52 1.44 2.85 10.84
N THR A 53 2.05 3.51 9.87
CA THR A 53 3.13 2.92 9.10
C THR A 53 4.19 3.97 8.78
N ILE A 54 5.25 3.53 8.13
CA ILE A 54 6.33 4.42 7.71
C ILE A 54 6.42 4.45 6.19
N ASN A 55 6.87 5.58 5.68
CA ASN A 55 7.27 5.73 4.29
C ASN A 55 8.74 5.35 4.17
N ILE A 56 9.05 4.40 3.30
CA ILE A 56 10.41 3.92 3.09
C ILE A 56 10.87 4.35 1.71
N ASP A 57 12.08 4.90 1.64
CA ASP A 57 12.77 5.09 0.36
C ASP A 57 13.35 3.74 -0.06
N GLU A 58 12.60 3.00 -0.86
CA GLU A 58 12.96 1.64 -1.27
C GLU A 58 14.28 1.59 -2.05
N ARG A 59 14.61 2.66 -2.79
CA ARG A 59 15.88 2.73 -3.53
C ARG A 59 17.07 2.68 -2.59
N LYS A 60 16.96 3.33 -1.44
CA LYS A 60 18.03 3.32 -0.42
C LYS A 60 18.23 1.95 0.22
N LEU A 61 17.24 1.08 0.12
CA LEU A 61 17.35 -0.32 0.52
C LEU A 61 17.82 -1.23 -0.61
N GLY A 62 18.16 -0.66 -1.78
CA GLY A 62 18.66 -1.41 -2.92
C GLY A 62 17.57 -1.87 -3.89
N TYR A 63 16.31 -1.55 -3.66
CA TYR A 63 15.22 -1.88 -4.60
C TYR A 63 15.17 -0.82 -5.70
N THR A 64 15.87 -1.08 -6.79
CA THR A 64 15.99 -0.12 -7.90
C THR A 64 14.95 -0.31 -8.99
N VAL A 65 14.22 -1.41 -8.98
CA VAL A 65 13.17 -1.70 -9.96
C VAL A 65 11.82 -1.70 -9.28
N HIS A 66 10.94 -0.81 -9.72
CA HIS A 66 9.56 -0.73 -9.26
C HIS A 66 8.65 -1.00 -10.45
N ALA A 67 7.82 -2.01 -10.35
CA ALA A 67 7.04 -2.52 -11.47
C ALA A 67 5.56 -2.66 -11.14
N PHE A 68 4.73 -2.41 -12.15
CA PHE A 68 3.31 -2.77 -12.13
C PHE A 68 3.04 -3.80 -13.21
N LEU A 69 2.19 -4.77 -12.90
CA LEU A 69 1.80 -5.80 -13.85
C LEU A 69 0.27 -5.91 -13.88
N ASN A 70 -0.27 -5.78 -15.09
CA ASN A 70 -1.66 -6.19 -15.31
C ASN A 70 -1.66 -7.70 -15.53
N ILE A 71 -2.46 -8.42 -14.79
CA ILE A 71 -2.47 -9.88 -14.78
C ILE A 71 -3.73 -10.38 -15.48
N TYR A 72 -3.56 -11.31 -16.43
CA TYR A 72 -4.64 -11.87 -17.22
C TYR A 72 -4.76 -13.36 -16.96
N ILE A 73 -5.90 -13.77 -16.41
CA ILE A 73 -6.21 -15.17 -16.12
C ILE A 73 -7.44 -15.56 -16.92
N GLN A 74 -7.27 -16.51 -17.84
CA GLN A 74 -8.35 -16.91 -18.74
C GLN A 74 -9.33 -17.90 -18.11
N SER A 75 -8.91 -18.61 -17.07
CA SER A 75 -9.77 -19.57 -16.36
C SER A 75 -10.45 -18.93 -15.16
N ILE A 76 -11.44 -19.63 -14.60
CA ILE A 76 -12.07 -19.21 -13.35
C ILE A 76 -11.20 -19.55 -12.13
N HIS A 77 -10.12 -20.29 -12.34
CA HIS A 77 -9.23 -20.74 -11.26
C HIS A 77 -8.08 -19.76 -11.06
N HIS A 78 -8.27 -18.81 -10.14
CA HIS A 78 -7.25 -17.80 -9.81
C HIS A 78 -6.30 -18.27 -8.71
N HIS A 79 -6.59 -19.40 -8.07
CA HIS A 79 -5.83 -19.87 -6.92
C HIS A 79 -4.33 -20.10 -7.21
N PRO A 80 -3.92 -20.68 -8.35
CA PRO A 80 -2.49 -20.84 -8.64
C PRO A 80 -1.74 -19.49 -8.65
N TYR A 81 -2.35 -18.46 -9.22
CA TYR A 81 -1.78 -17.11 -9.21
C TYR A 81 -1.68 -16.56 -7.79
N LEU A 82 -2.76 -16.64 -7.02
CA LEU A 82 -2.79 -16.11 -5.66
C LEU A 82 -1.79 -16.81 -4.75
N THR A 83 -1.62 -18.13 -4.92
CA THR A 83 -0.62 -18.90 -4.20
C THR A 83 0.79 -18.46 -4.57
N PHE A 84 1.06 -18.21 -5.86
CA PHE A 84 2.33 -17.69 -6.31
C PHE A 84 2.63 -16.33 -5.67
N VAL A 85 1.68 -15.39 -5.71
CA VAL A 85 1.83 -14.07 -5.10
C VAL A 85 2.16 -14.18 -3.61
N GLU A 86 1.46 -15.06 -2.90
CA GLU A 86 1.69 -15.28 -1.48
C GLU A 86 3.11 -15.79 -1.21
N SER A 87 3.64 -16.63 -2.11
CA SER A 87 5.01 -17.15 -2.01
C SER A 87 6.08 -16.08 -2.30
N GLN A 88 5.70 -14.96 -2.91
CA GLN A 88 6.62 -13.92 -3.38
C GLN A 88 6.50 -12.63 -2.58
N GLN A 89 6.11 -12.68 -1.33
CA GLN A 89 5.87 -11.50 -0.51
C GLN A 89 7.10 -10.61 -0.34
N LYS A 90 8.29 -11.15 -0.52
CA LYS A 90 9.53 -10.36 -0.54
C LYS A 90 9.51 -9.28 -1.61
N TYR A 91 8.89 -9.56 -2.75
CA TYR A 91 8.88 -8.67 -3.91
C TYR A 91 7.54 -7.97 -4.11
N VAL A 92 6.45 -8.51 -3.56
CA VAL A 92 5.11 -7.97 -3.77
C VAL A 92 4.82 -6.87 -2.78
N ILE A 93 4.48 -5.68 -3.29
CA ILE A 93 4.03 -4.55 -2.47
C ILE A 93 2.52 -4.61 -2.30
N ASN A 94 1.79 -4.72 -3.41
CA ASN A 94 0.33 -4.79 -3.43
C ASN A 94 -0.14 -5.72 -4.54
N ASN A 95 -1.29 -6.35 -4.32
CA ASN A 95 -1.99 -7.11 -5.33
C ASN A 95 -3.48 -6.74 -5.28
N PHE A 96 -3.92 -5.91 -6.22
CA PHE A 96 -5.29 -5.43 -6.26
C PHE A 96 -6.09 -6.29 -7.25
N LYS A 97 -7.26 -6.75 -6.83
CA LYS A 97 -8.23 -7.30 -7.77
C LYS A 97 -8.91 -6.13 -8.45
N ILE A 98 -8.90 -6.11 -9.80
CA ILE A 98 -9.40 -4.98 -10.56
C ILE A 98 -10.51 -5.40 -11.54
N SER A 99 -11.25 -4.41 -11.97
CA SER A 99 -12.16 -4.48 -13.10
C SER A 99 -11.61 -3.53 -14.15
N GLY A 100 -11.32 -4.03 -15.34
CA GLY A 100 -10.73 -3.21 -16.41
C GLY A 100 -9.69 -3.99 -17.19
N ASP A 101 -8.45 -3.50 -17.24
CA ASP A 101 -7.39 -4.17 -18.00
C ASP A 101 -6.75 -5.28 -17.17
N GLY A 102 -7.36 -6.47 -17.26
CA GLY A 102 -6.90 -7.65 -16.55
C GLY A 102 -7.71 -7.97 -15.31
N CYS A 103 -7.31 -9.00 -14.59
CA CYS A 103 -7.94 -9.47 -13.37
C CYS A 103 -7.34 -8.89 -12.11
N TYR A 104 -6.04 -8.61 -12.15
CA TYR A 104 -5.29 -8.07 -11.01
C TYR A 104 -4.30 -7.02 -11.49
N LEU A 105 -4.03 -6.05 -10.62
CA LEU A 105 -2.93 -5.11 -10.76
C LEU A 105 -1.94 -5.43 -9.64
N LEU A 106 -0.78 -5.94 -10.02
CA LEU A 106 0.27 -6.37 -9.11
C LEU A 106 1.37 -5.31 -9.08
N GLU A 107 1.72 -4.87 -7.88
CA GLU A 107 2.82 -3.93 -7.67
C GLU A 107 3.98 -4.65 -7.00
N CYS A 108 5.18 -4.55 -7.58
CA CYS A 108 6.37 -5.27 -7.15
C CYS A 108 7.59 -4.38 -7.08
N LYS A 109 8.58 -4.83 -6.31
CA LYS A 109 9.90 -4.20 -6.21
C LYS A 109 10.98 -5.26 -6.31
N PHE A 110 12.08 -4.93 -6.97
CA PHE A 110 13.21 -5.85 -7.17
C PHE A 110 14.53 -5.08 -7.01
N HIS A 111 15.59 -5.80 -6.62
CA HIS A 111 16.92 -5.21 -6.50
C HIS A 111 17.57 -5.01 -7.87
N SER A 112 17.19 -5.81 -8.86
CA SER A 112 17.82 -5.81 -10.18
C SER A 112 16.87 -6.28 -11.25
N ASN A 113 17.24 -6.05 -12.52
CA ASN A 113 16.51 -6.59 -13.66
C ASN A 113 16.60 -8.12 -13.72
N GLU A 114 17.66 -8.70 -13.17
CA GLU A 114 17.81 -10.15 -13.09
C GLU A 114 16.74 -10.76 -12.17
N GLU A 115 16.54 -10.17 -10.99
CA GLU A 115 15.46 -10.60 -10.07
C GLU A 115 14.09 -10.45 -10.72
N LEU A 116 13.86 -9.34 -11.42
CA LEU A 116 12.62 -9.12 -12.16
C LEU A 116 12.42 -10.24 -13.19
N ASN A 117 13.43 -10.55 -13.95
CA ASN A 117 13.35 -11.57 -14.99
C ASN A 117 13.04 -12.96 -14.41
N ASP A 118 13.66 -13.31 -13.30
CA ASP A 118 13.40 -14.58 -12.62
C ASP A 118 11.95 -14.64 -12.14
N PHE A 119 11.46 -13.56 -11.55
CA PHE A 119 10.08 -13.45 -11.11
C PHE A 119 9.09 -13.59 -12.29
N LEU A 120 9.35 -12.90 -13.40
CA LEU A 120 8.49 -12.94 -14.58
C LEU A 120 8.46 -14.34 -15.21
N THR A 121 9.58 -15.05 -15.21
CA THR A 121 9.67 -16.40 -15.73
C THR A 121 8.75 -17.35 -14.95
N GLU A 122 8.75 -17.28 -13.64
CA GLU A 122 7.87 -18.10 -12.83
C GLU A 122 6.40 -17.65 -12.94
N LEU A 123 6.15 -16.35 -12.93
CA LEU A 123 4.80 -15.80 -13.07
C LEU A 123 4.15 -16.26 -14.37
N ASN A 124 4.90 -16.27 -15.45
CA ASN A 124 4.39 -16.62 -16.78
C ASN A 124 3.97 -18.08 -16.90
N GLN A 125 4.35 -18.93 -15.98
CA GLN A 125 3.86 -20.30 -15.91
C GLN A 125 2.39 -20.37 -15.47
N HIS A 126 1.89 -19.34 -14.83
CA HIS A 126 0.55 -19.32 -14.24
C HIS A 126 -0.41 -18.40 -14.99
N VAL A 127 0.10 -17.29 -15.54
CA VAL A 127 -0.72 -16.21 -16.10
C VAL A 127 -0.03 -15.53 -17.26
N ASN A 128 -0.78 -14.75 -18.03
CA ASN A 128 -0.23 -13.73 -18.93
C ASN A 128 -0.18 -12.40 -18.20
N TYR A 129 0.73 -11.54 -18.61
CA TYR A 129 0.89 -10.24 -17.94
C TYR A 129 1.30 -9.15 -18.93
N LYS A 130 1.10 -7.92 -18.49
CA LYS A 130 1.57 -6.71 -19.17
C LYS A 130 2.37 -5.91 -18.17
N LEU A 131 3.65 -5.69 -18.44
CA LEU A 131 4.59 -5.07 -17.52
C LEU A 131 4.72 -3.58 -17.77
N SER A 132 4.72 -2.80 -16.70
CA SER A 132 5.09 -1.38 -16.71
C SER A 132 6.15 -1.14 -15.64
N ILE A 133 7.22 -0.46 -16.01
CA ILE A 133 8.28 -0.07 -15.07
C ILE A 133 8.08 1.39 -14.70
N VAL A 134 8.12 1.68 -13.41
CA VAL A 134 8.04 3.06 -12.92
C VAL A 134 9.36 3.76 -13.23
N ILE A 135 9.29 4.84 -13.98
CA ILE A 135 10.46 5.64 -14.36
C ILE A 135 10.72 6.71 -13.30
N ASN A 136 9.65 7.33 -12.82
CA ASN A 136 9.73 8.45 -11.89
C ASN A 136 8.46 8.51 -11.05
N LYS A 137 8.58 9.11 -9.87
CA LYS A 137 7.47 9.16 -8.94
C LYS A 137 7.06 10.61 -8.65
#